data_f636574ab77dc06d3a3fcbc0735ee1a8
#
_entry.id   f636574ab77dc06d3a3fcbc0735ee1a8
#
_cell.length_a   1.000
_cell.length_b   1.000
_cell.length_c   1.000
_cell.angle_alpha   90.00
_cell.angle_beta   90.00
_cell.angle_gamma   90.00
#
_symmetry.space_group_name_H-M   'P 1'
#
loop_
_entity.id
_entity.type
_entity.pdbx_description
1 polymer ?
#
loop_
_entity_poly.entity_id
_entity_poly.type
_entity_poly.pdbx_seq_one_letter_code
_entity_poly.pdbx_strand_id
1 'polypeptide(L)'
;MRDDNSKIMTKIQLQKIIKALILARPGSYKELSAVVRTGAGQFGQPSPEKSQLLSAYHSLLKNKKIKSSSVLEKLLIKRAVRTLSGVAVITVLTKPYPCPGECIFCPTEVKMPKSYLSNEPAVMRAILNDFDPYRQIKMRLRALKANGHKTDKVELIVIGGTWSVLDHQYQNWYIKRCFEALNGRPSKNLLAAQKINETAKHRCIGLTLETRPDYINEKELIRMRELGCTRVELGVQHIDNKILAFNKRGHTVQVSIRAIKLLKEAGFKVNLHLMLDLPISTPAKDLAMFKKIYTHPDWRPDMVKIYPCVVNERAELYNLWKKGKYKPYSAKQLRRLLVDIKKITPEYVRITRLVRDIPKESILAGNKITNLRQLLADQAKDEDWVCRCIRCREVSRQEQIKGGISNLKLKIRTYQASGGTEYFLSYESRDEKALYAFLRLRVNDKISPPAGGGEVAKGDRGGGSFIPELKGAALIRELHTYGELTKLGQRGSAQHQGLGQKLLKEAESIVQKQEIKKIAVIAGVGVRKYYEKFGYKLEGTYMVNYIS
;
A
#
# COMPACT_ATOMS: atom_id res chain seq x y z
N MET A 1 44.76 -9.83 -11.34
CA MET A 1 43.93 -9.00 -10.46
C MET A 1 44.30 -7.56 -10.71
N ARG A 2 43.56 -6.83 -11.53
CA ARG A 2 43.77 -5.39 -11.74
C ARG A 2 42.98 -4.64 -10.69
N ASP A 3 43.64 -3.77 -9.95
CA ASP A 3 43.06 -2.90 -8.92
C ASP A 3 41.85 -2.11 -9.47
N ASP A 4 40.67 -2.49 -9.09
CA ASP A 4 39.39 -1.85 -9.48
C ASP A 4 39.04 -0.63 -8.57
N ASN A 5 39.99 -0.22 -7.75
CA ASN A 5 39.85 0.91 -6.80
C ASN A 5 39.98 2.30 -7.45
N SER A 6 40.37 2.39 -8.72
CA SER A 6 40.59 3.66 -9.42
C SER A 6 39.33 4.36 -9.95
N LYS A 7 38.13 3.72 -9.85
CA LYS A 7 36.88 4.19 -10.46
C LYS A 7 35.89 4.88 -9.51
N ILE A 8 36.25 5.11 -8.24
CA ILE A 8 35.33 5.72 -7.26
C ILE A 8 35.73 7.18 -7.02
N MET A 9 34.84 8.11 -7.33
CA MET A 9 35.07 9.53 -7.05
C MET A 9 35.25 9.80 -5.56
N THR A 10 36.25 10.63 -5.23
CA THR A 10 36.51 11.07 -3.86
C THR A 10 35.38 11.98 -3.34
N LYS A 11 35.25 12.07 -2.03
CA LYS A 11 34.30 12.97 -1.37
C LYS A 11 34.47 14.43 -1.81
N ILE A 12 35.72 14.85 -2.03
CA ILE A 12 36.07 16.23 -2.48
C ILE A 12 35.55 16.46 -3.91
N GLN A 13 35.80 15.52 -4.82
CA GLN A 13 35.30 15.59 -6.21
C GLN A 13 33.78 15.67 -6.28
N LEU A 14 33.08 14.80 -5.51
CA LEU A 14 31.62 14.85 -5.40
C LEU A 14 31.12 16.18 -4.85
N GLN A 15 31.78 16.77 -3.86
CA GLN A 15 31.43 18.08 -3.33
C GLN A 15 31.66 19.22 -4.34
N LYS A 16 32.67 19.14 -5.20
CA LYS A 16 32.86 20.10 -6.30
C LYS A 16 31.71 20.03 -7.31
N ILE A 17 31.27 18.83 -7.69
CA ILE A 17 30.10 18.64 -8.57
C ILE A 17 28.83 19.22 -7.92
N ILE A 18 28.61 19.01 -6.63
CA ILE A 18 27.45 19.60 -5.92
C ILE A 18 27.49 21.11 -5.92
N LYS A 19 28.66 21.73 -5.72
CA LYS A 19 28.80 23.19 -5.82
C LYS A 19 28.49 23.71 -7.23
N ALA A 20 28.95 23.01 -8.28
CA ALA A 20 28.62 23.32 -9.67
C ALA A 20 27.08 23.21 -9.93
N LEU A 21 26.42 22.18 -9.40
CA LEU A 21 24.95 22.04 -9.49
C LEU A 21 24.19 23.17 -8.79
N ILE A 22 24.70 23.67 -7.66
CA ILE A 22 24.09 24.82 -6.95
C ILE A 22 24.22 26.10 -7.74
N LEU A 23 25.37 26.33 -8.38
CA LEU A 23 25.60 27.49 -9.25
C LEU A 23 24.75 27.43 -10.53
N ALA A 24 24.70 26.27 -11.18
CA ALA A 24 23.97 26.06 -12.44
C ALA A 24 22.44 26.07 -12.26
N ARG A 25 21.92 25.84 -11.03
CA ARG A 25 20.48 25.81 -10.71
C ARG A 25 19.62 25.01 -11.71
N PRO A 26 19.93 23.73 -11.97
CA PRO A 26 19.20 22.94 -12.95
C PRO A 26 17.71 22.87 -12.60
N GLY A 27 16.84 23.14 -13.57
CA GLY A 27 15.38 23.01 -13.44
C GLY A 27 14.87 21.65 -13.87
N SER A 28 15.69 20.87 -14.60
CA SER A 28 15.30 19.56 -15.16
C SER A 28 16.37 18.50 -14.92
N TYR A 29 15.93 17.22 -15.06
CA TYR A 29 16.86 16.09 -14.98
C TYR A 29 17.90 16.09 -16.11
N LYS A 30 17.56 16.59 -17.29
CA LYS A 30 18.45 16.71 -18.45
C LYS A 30 19.60 17.68 -18.12
N GLU A 31 19.28 18.85 -17.59
CA GLU A 31 20.27 19.85 -17.15
C GLU A 31 21.15 19.32 -16.00
N LEU A 32 20.55 18.70 -14.97
CA LEU A 32 21.29 18.07 -13.89
C LEU A 32 22.30 17.05 -14.44
N SER A 33 21.87 16.18 -15.35
CA SER A 33 22.73 15.14 -15.93
C SER A 33 23.86 15.73 -16.79
N ALA A 34 23.63 16.87 -17.46
CA ALA A 34 24.67 17.57 -18.21
C ALA A 34 25.77 18.10 -17.27
N VAL A 35 25.38 18.85 -16.22
CA VAL A 35 26.33 19.40 -15.23
C VAL A 35 27.12 18.28 -14.54
N VAL A 36 26.45 17.16 -14.18
CA VAL A 36 27.11 16.01 -13.54
C VAL A 36 28.12 15.36 -14.49
N ARG A 37 27.79 15.19 -15.77
CA ARG A 37 28.70 14.64 -16.77
C ARG A 37 29.94 15.51 -16.97
N THR A 38 29.73 16.82 -17.15
CA THR A 38 30.83 17.76 -17.30
C THR A 38 31.73 17.75 -16.08
N GLY A 39 31.17 17.82 -14.88
CA GLY A 39 31.92 17.76 -13.63
C GLY A 39 32.67 16.45 -13.40
N ALA A 40 32.07 15.30 -13.80
CA ALA A 40 32.73 14.01 -13.73
C ALA A 40 33.87 13.88 -14.74
N GLY A 41 33.66 14.38 -15.96
CA GLY A 41 34.68 14.41 -17.04
C GLY A 41 35.90 15.20 -16.67
N GLN A 42 35.76 16.32 -15.93
CA GLN A 42 36.93 17.08 -15.41
C GLN A 42 37.87 16.26 -14.52
N PHE A 43 37.38 15.16 -13.94
CA PHE A 43 38.15 14.24 -13.11
C PHE A 43 38.53 12.94 -13.82
N GLY A 44 38.22 12.80 -15.11
CA GLY A 44 38.40 11.55 -15.85
C GLY A 44 37.57 10.38 -15.30
N GLN A 45 36.46 10.67 -14.63
CA GLN A 45 35.66 9.67 -13.92
C GLN A 45 34.26 9.49 -14.57
N PRO A 46 33.64 8.29 -14.49
CA PRO A 46 32.27 8.09 -14.89
C PRO A 46 31.33 8.91 -13.99
N SER A 47 30.13 9.22 -14.51
CA SER A 47 29.12 9.95 -13.73
C SER A 47 28.78 9.21 -12.43
N PRO A 48 28.84 9.88 -11.27
CA PRO A 48 28.57 9.26 -9.99
C PRO A 48 27.10 8.90 -9.82
N GLU A 49 26.79 7.94 -8.96
CA GLU A 49 25.41 7.63 -8.60
C GLU A 49 24.76 8.80 -7.85
N LYS A 50 23.43 8.94 -8.04
CA LYS A 50 22.63 9.94 -7.29
C LYS A 50 22.77 9.81 -5.77
N SER A 51 22.94 8.60 -5.26
CA SER A 51 23.18 8.33 -3.82
C SER A 51 24.49 8.96 -3.32
N GLN A 52 25.54 8.94 -4.13
CA GLN A 52 26.84 9.56 -3.82
C GLN A 52 26.72 11.09 -3.83
N LEU A 53 26.04 11.65 -4.85
CA LEU A 53 25.75 13.08 -4.93
C LEU A 53 24.92 13.57 -3.75
N LEU A 54 23.87 12.83 -3.36
CA LEU A 54 23.05 13.14 -2.18
C LEU A 54 23.84 13.10 -0.89
N SER A 55 24.72 12.12 -0.72
CA SER A 55 25.61 12.03 0.45
C SER A 55 26.52 13.25 0.54
N ALA A 56 27.12 13.66 -0.59
CA ALA A 56 27.98 14.84 -0.66
C ALA A 56 27.18 16.13 -0.39
N TYR A 57 25.98 16.26 -0.94
CA TYR A 57 25.08 17.38 -0.70
C TYR A 57 24.72 17.52 0.78
N HIS A 58 24.29 16.43 1.42
CA HIS A 58 23.96 16.43 2.85
C HIS A 58 25.17 16.72 3.73
N SER A 59 26.37 16.25 3.34
CA SER A 59 27.62 16.59 4.03
C SER A 59 27.91 18.09 3.99
N LEU A 60 27.72 18.73 2.83
CA LEU A 60 27.91 20.18 2.68
C LEU A 60 26.85 20.98 3.47
N LEU A 61 25.59 20.54 3.48
CA LEU A 61 24.52 21.15 4.28
C LEU A 61 24.81 21.06 5.78
N LYS A 62 25.22 19.86 6.27
CA LYS A 62 25.55 19.65 7.69
C LYS A 62 26.67 20.58 8.15
N ASN A 63 27.65 20.80 7.28
CA ASN A 63 28.81 21.68 7.55
C ASN A 63 28.52 23.17 7.23
N LYS A 64 27.26 23.54 6.95
CA LYS A 64 26.84 24.90 6.62
C LYS A 64 27.58 25.52 5.42
N LYS A 65 28.17 24.71 4.54
CA LYS A 65 28.95 25.18 3.36
C LYS A 65 28.05 25.53 2.16
N ILE A 66 26.78 25.18 2.20
CA ILE A 66 25.77 25.49 1.17
C ILE A 66 24.41 25.74 1.83
N LYS A 67 23.52 26.49 1.13
CA LYS A 67 22.10 26.60 1.49
C LYS A 67 21.30 25.46 0.85
N SER A 68 20.20 25.04 1.47
CA SER A 68 19.33 24.00 0.91
C SER A 68 18.64 24.47 -0.36
N SER A 69 18.53 23.56 -1.33
CA SER A 69 17.80 23.78 -2.58
C SER A 69 16.75 22.68 -2.76
N SER A 70 15.48 23.05 -2.62
CA SER A 70 14.36 22.09 -2.77
C SER A 70 14.28 21.50 -4.18
N VAL A 71 14.66 22.27 -5.21
CA VAL A 71 14.71 21.80 -6.59
C VAL A 71 15.79 20.75 -6.77
N LEU A 72 17.01 21.01 -6.28
CA LEU A 72 18.12 20.08 -6.39
C LEU A 72 17.85 18.80 -5.59
N GLU A 73 17.28 18.91 -4.38
CA GLU A 73 16.87 17.74 -3.58
C GLU A 73 15.89 16.84 -4.37
N LYS A 74 14.89 17.43 -5.02
CA LYS A 74 13.92 16.67 -5.85
C LYS A 74 14.60 15.95 -7.02
N LEU A 75 15.49 16.63 -7.73
CA LEU A 75 16.18 16.08 -8.89
C LEU A 75 17.17 14.95 -8.51
N LEU A 76 17.77 15.03 -7.31
CA LEU A 76 18.71 14.02 -6.80
C LEU A 76 18.00 12.77 -6.24
N ILE A 77 16.72 12.80 -5.90
CA ILE A 77 15.98 11.63 -5.40
C ILE A 77 15.99 10.51 -6.45
N LYS A 78 16.48 9.32 -6.05
CA LYS A 78 16.47 8.13 -6.90
C LYS A 78 15.08 7.45 -6.84
N ARG A 79 14.40 7.33 -7.99
CA ARG A 79 13.05 6.72 -8.09
C ARG A 79 12.01 7.42 -7.19
N ALA A 80 11.82 8.71 -7.37
CA ALA A 80 10.87 9.56 -6.62
C ALA A 80 9.47 8.94 -6.47
N VAL A 81 9.03 8.14 -7.45
CA VAL A 81 7.75 7.42 -7.47
C VAL A 81 7.48 6.57 -6.21
N ARG A 82 8.52 6.19 -5.46
CA ARG A 82 8.37 5.34 -4.25
C ARG A 82 7.74 6.03 -3.06
N THR A 83 7.80 7.35 -2.98
CA THR A 83 7.25 8.15 -1.87
C THR A 83 6.29 9.24 -2.32
N LEU A 84 5.87 9.24 -3.59
CA LEU A 84 4.92 10.21 -4.13
C LEU A 84 3.57 10.23 -3.41
N SER A 85 3.14 9.10 -2.84
CA SER A 85 1.91 9.02 -2.03
C SER A 85 2.03 9.64 -0.64
N GLY A 86 3.20 10.23 -0.30
CA GLY A 86 3.43 10.87 0.98
C GLY A 86 3.82 9.92 2.12
N VAL A 87 4.17 8.66 1.82
CA VAL A 87 4.58 7.65 2.80
C VAL A 87 5.74 6.81 2.27
N ALA A 88 6.60 6.34 3.18
CA ALA A 88 7.69 5.41 2.87
C ALA A 88 7.19 3.98 3.08
N VAL A 89 7.08 3.20 2.00
CA VAL A 89 6.66 1.80 2.09
C VAL A 89 7.86 0.91 2.38
N ILE A 90 7.77 0.13 3.47
CA ILE A 90 8.75 -0.88 3.86
C ILE A 90 8.07 -2.23 3.85
N THR A 91 8.56 -3.15 3.02
CA THR A 91 8.11 -4.53 2.96
C THR A 91 9.16 -5.43 3.58
N VAL A 92 8.73 -6.28 4.51
CA VAL A 92 9.53 -7.31 5.19
C VAL A 92 8.91 -8.68 4.96
N LEU A 93 9.74 -9.72 4.90
CA LEU A 93 9.33 -11.10 4.64
C LEU A 93 9.58 -11.95 5.90
N THR A 94 8.59 -12.77 6.27
CA THR A 94 8.70 -13.75 7.38
C THR A 94 9.66 -14.87 7.00
N LYS A 95 10.13 -15.63 8.01
CA LYS A 95 10.88 -16.88 7.76
C LYS A 95 10.05 -17.86 6.92
N PRO A 96 10.68 -18.82 6.24
CA PRO A 96 9.98 -19.93 5.62
C PRO A 96 9.06 -20.63 6.60
N TYR A 97 7.84 -20.93 6.15
CA TYR A 97 6.82 -21.58 6.95
C TYR A 97 5.91 -22.43 6.06
N PRO A 98 5.44 -23.61 6.51
CA PRO A 98 4.49 -24.43 5.78
C PRO A 98 3.20 -23.67 5.50
N CYS A 99 2.83 -23.52 4.24
CA CYS A 99 1.53 -22.98 3.87
C CYS A 99 0.53 -24.14 3.76
N PRO A 100 -0.65 -24.06 4.37
CA PRO A 100 -1.68 -25.11 4.27
C PRO A 100 -2.34 -25.18 2.88
N GLY A 101 -2.04 -24.22 1.99
CA GLY A 101 -2.60 -24.18 0.64
C GLY A 101 -1.79 -24.98 -0.37
N GLU A 102 -2.48 -25.73 -1.22
CA GLU A 102 -1.90 -26.57 -2.29
C GLU A 102 -2.05 -25.98 -3.69
N CYS A 103 -2.20 -24.64 -3.77
CA CYS A 103 -2.48 -23.95 -5.03
C CYS A 103 -1.49 -24.33 -6.13
N ILE A 104 -2.00 -24.83 -7.28
CA ILE A 104 -1.17 -25.34 -8.38
C ILE A 104 -0.27 -24.29 -9.03
N PHE A 105 -0.63 -23.00 -8.93
CA PHE A 105 0.14 -21.88 -9.48
C PHE A 105 1.20 -21.33 -8.53
N CYS A 106 1.24 -21.79 -7.27
CA CYS A 106 2.21 -21.30 -6.29
C CYS A 106 3.57 -22.01 -6.45
N PRO A 107 4.65 -21.27 -6.77
CA PRO A 107 5.98 -21.85 -6.74
C PRO A 107 6.36 -22.25 -5.31
N THR A 108 7.08 -23.37 -5.20
CA THR A 108 7.63 -23.89 -3.94
C THR A 108 9.13 -24.03 -4.10
N GLU A 109 9.87 -23.18 -3.42
CA GLU A 109 11.33 -23.24 -3.38
C GLU A 109 11.78 -23.65 -1.98
N VAL A 110 12.75 -24.57 -1.90
CA VAL A 110 13.31 -25.05 -0.65
C VAL A 110 13.87 -23.88 0.16
N LYS A 111 13.59 -23.84 1.46
CA LYS A 111 14.00 -22.76 2.39
C LYS A 111 13.43 -21.36 2.05
N MET A 112 12.41 -21.27 1.21
CA MET A 112 11.70 -20.00 0.95
C MET A 112 10.24 -20.10 1.41
N PRO A 113 9.61 -18.99 1.80
CA PRO A 113 8.17 -18.97 2.06
C PRO A 113 7.40 -19.37 0.80
N LYS A 114 6.34 -20.16 0.96
CA LYS A 114 5.48 -20.59 -0.17
C LYS A 114 5.07 -19.40 -1.02
N SER A 115 5.14 -19.55 -2.34
CA SER A 115 4.83 -18.51 -3.33
C SER A 115 5.96 -17.51 -3.61
N TYR A 116 7.08 -17.56 -2.92
CA TYR A 116 8.21 -16.63 -3.09
C TYR A 116 9.45 -17.36 -3.62
N LEU A 117 10.18 -16.70 -4.53
CA LEU A 117 11.43 -17.20 -5.12
C LEU A 117 12.63 -16.44 -4.55
N SER A 118 13.74 -17.12 -4.34
CA SER A 118 14.97 -16.56 -3.75
C SER A 118 15.51 -15.34 -4.49
N ASN A 119 15.29 -15.25 -5.81
CA ASN A 119 15.73 -14.14 -6.66
C ASN A 119 14.75 -12.96 -6.73
N GLU A 120 13.59 -13.02 -6.04
CA GLU A 120 12.71 -11.84 -5.92
C GLU A 120 13.36 -10.76 -5.03
N PRO A 121 13.27 -9.46 -5.39
CA PRO A 121 13.99 -8.40 -4.66
C PRO A 121 13.65 -8.28 -3.17
N ALA A 122 12.43 -8.66 -2.76
CA ALA A 122 12.04 -8.66 -1.35
C ALA A 122 12.65 -9.86 -0.60
N VAL A 123 12.68 -11.01 -1.27
CA VAL A 123 13.24 -12.26 -0.73
C VAL A 123 14.75 -12.17 -0.58
N MET A 124 15.47 -11.68 -1.61
CA MET A 124 16.91 -11.43 -1.54
C MET A 124 17.28 -10.58 -0.31
N ARG A 125 16.51 -9.53 -0.03
CA ARG A 125 16.74 -8.71 1.17
C ARG A 125 16.47 -9.47 2.47
N ALA A 126 15.47 -10.34 2.49
CA ALA A 126 15.18 -11.16 3.66
C ALA A 126 16.28 -12.19 3.92
N ILE A 127 16.77 -12.86 2.87
CA ILE A 127 17.91 -13.80 2.94
C ILE A 127 19.16 -13.09 3.49
N LEU A 128 19.52 -11.93 2.93
CA LEU A 128 20.67 -11.11 3.39
C LEU A 128 20.56 -10.64 4.86
N ASN A 129 19.39 -10.77 5.46
CA ASN A 129 19.10 -10.36 6.83
C ASN A 129 18.62 -11.53 7.68
N ASP A 130 18.82 -12.79 7.28
CA ASP A 130 18.42 -14.00 8.00
C ASP A 130 16.91 -14.00 8.36
N PHE A 131 16.07 -13.41 7.52
CA PHE A 131 14.64 -13.18 7.76
C PHE A 131 14.33 -12.40 9.06
N ASP A 132 15.33 -11.81 9.72
CA ASP A 132 15.15 -10.96 10.91
C ASP A 132 14.47 -9.64 10.52
N PRO A 133 13.28 -9.33 11.05
CA PRO A 133 12.54 -8.12 10.67
C PRO A 133 13.24 -6.82 11.07
N TYR A 134 13.97 -6.81 12.18
CA TYR A 134 14.73 -5.65 12.63
C TYR A 134 15.81 -5.28 11.60
N ARG A 135 16.62 -6.26 11.18
CA ARG A 135 17.69 -6.09 10.18
C ARG A 135 17.11 -5.64 8.83
N GLN A 136 16.03 -6.28 8.35
CA GLN A 136 15.36 -5.93 7.10
C GLN A 136 14.89 -4.46 7.11
N ILE A 137 14.26 -3.99 8.20
CA ILE A 137 13.77 -2.62 8.33
C ILE A 137 14.95 -1.64 8.39
N LYS A 138 15.97 -1.92 9.21
CA LYS A 138 17.16 -1.05 9.31
C LYS A 138 17.89 -0.91 7.98
N MET A 139 18.06 -2.01 7.24
CA MET A 139 18.61 -1.99 5.88
C MET A 139 17.77 -1.14 4.95
N ARG A 140 16.42 -1.32 5.01
CA ARG A 140 15.51 -0.59 4.14
C ARG A 140 15.46 0.90 4.45
N LEU A 141 15.44 1.29 5.72
CA LEU A 141 15.52 2.69 6.16
C LEU A 141 16.82 3.34 5.68
N ARG A 142 17.97 2.66 5.81
CA ARG A 142 19.26 3.15 5.30
C ARG A 142 19.20 3.38 3.79
N ALA A 143 18.72 2.40 3.03
CA ALA A 143 18.60 2.50 1.58
C ALA A 143 17.64 3.62 1.12
N LEU A 144 16.51 3.80 1.79
CA LEU A 144 15.58 4.88 1.49
C LEU A 144 16.20 6.26 1.75
N LYS A 145 16.86 6.44 2.89
CA LYS A 145 17.54 7.69 3.25
C LYS A 145 18.68 8.00 2.27
N ALA A 146 19.52 7.01 1.94
CA ALA A 146 20.60 7.17 0.97
C ALA A 146 20.11 7.58 -0.42
N ASN A 147 18.88 7.19 -0.79
CA ASN A 147 18.24 7.60 -2.04
C ASN A 147 17.39 8.91 -1.92
N GLY A 148 17.49 9.64 -0.81
CA GLY A 148 16.83 10.94 -0.60
C GLY A 148 15.38 10.87 -0.12
N HIS A 149 14.87 9.68 0.21
CA HIS A 149 13.49 9.56 0.67
C HIS A 149 13.34 9.92 2.15
N LYS A 150 12.33 10.71 2.49
CA LYS A 150 11.89 10.92 3.87
C LYS A 150 11.28 9.63 4.41
N THR A 151 11.51 9.34 5.68
CA THR A 151 11.08 8.09 6.32
C THR A 151 10.33 8.32 7.64
N ASP A 152 9.76 9.51 7.82
CA ASP A 152 9.03 9.89 9.03
C ASP A 152 7.72 9.10 9.16
N LYS A 153 7.05 8.85 8.02
CA LYS A 153 5.78 8.11 7.91
C LYS A 153 6.04 6.81 7.17
N VAL A 154 5.97 5.70 7.89
CA VAL A 154 6.24 4.36 7.34
C VAL A 154 4.94 3.56 7.24
N GLU A 155 4.65 3.04 6.05
CA GLU A 155 3.70 1.97 5.85
C GLU A 155 4.45 0.65 5.83
N LEU A 156 4.20 -0.18 6.82
CA LEU A 156 4.85 -1.48 6.98
C LEU A 156 3.97 -2.57 6.35
N ILE A 157 4.56 -3.38 5.49
CA ILE A 157 3.89 -4.52 4.85
C ILE A 157 4.66 -5.78 5.18
N VAL A 158 4.01 -6.71 5.88
CA VAL A 158 4.54 -8.04 6.17
C VAL A 158 3.99 -9.01 5.14
N ILE A 159 4.88 -9.66 4.42
CA ILE A 159 4.59 -10.68 3.43
C ILE A 159 5.27 -12.00 3.81
N GLY A 160 4.94 -13.09 3.15
CA GLY A 160 5.53 -14.41 3.41
C GLY A 160 4.50 -15.55 3.35
N GLY A 161 3.35 -15.31 2.71
CA GLY A 161 2.26 -16.27 2.56
C GLY A 161 1.12 -16.00 3.53
N THR A 162 0.66 -17.04 4.25
CA THR A 162 -0.51 -16.94 5.12
C THR A 162 -0.08 -16.57 6.54
N TRP A 163 -0.14 -15.28 6.88
CA TRP A 163 0.23 -14.76 8.21
C TRP A 163 -0.46 -15.51 9.36
N SER A 164 -1.75 -15.74 9.24
CA SER A 164 -2.61 -16.31 10.29
C SER A 164 -2.29 -17.76 10.67
N VAL A 165 -1.36 -18.42 9.97
CA VAL A 165 -0.91 -19.80 10.29
C VAL A 165 0.37 -19.79 11.11
N LEU A 166 1.03 -18.65 11.22
CA LEU A 166 2.26 -18.52 12.00
C LEU A 166 1.94 -18.64 13.50
N ASP A 167 2.87 -19.23 14.25
CA ASP A 167 2.77 -19.30 15.70
C ASP A 167 2.59 -17.89 16.33
N HIS A 168 1.74 -17.79 17.35
CA HIS A 168 1.39 -16.53 17.98
C HIS A 168 2.57 -15.86 18.70
N GLN A 169 3.48 -16.63 19.28
CA GLN A 169 4.67 -16.05 19.93
C GLN A 169 5.61 -15.47 18.87
N TYR A 170 5.76 -16.19 17.74
CA TYR A 170 6.51 -15.68 16.59
C TYR A 170 5.89 -14.41 16.00
N GLN A 171 4.56 -14.36 15.84
CA GLN A 171 3.86 -13.15 15.36
C GLN A 171 4.13 -11.95 16.27
N ASN A 172 4.01 -12.11 17.60
CA ASN A 172 4.29 -11.06 18.59
C ASN A 172 5.76 -10.60 18.53
N TRP A 173 6.68 -11.56 18.52
CA TRP A 173 8.11 -11.29 18.41
C TRP A 173 8.40 -10.52 17.12
N TYR A 174 7.89 -11.00 15.99
CA TYR A 174 8.15 -10.41 14.68
C TYR A 174 7.69 -8.95 14.60
N ILE A 175 6.47 -8.67 15.00
CA ILE A 175 5.91 -7.30 14.97
C ILE A 175 6.59 -6.40 16.00
N LYS A 176 6.88 -6.90 17.21
CA LYS A 176 7.68 -6.17 18.20
C LYS A 176 9.03 -5.75 17.61
N ARG A 177 9.76 -6.66 16.98
CA ARG A 177 11.04 -6.39 16.32
C ARG A 177 10.93 -5.35 15.19
N CYS A 178 9.81 -5.37 14.46
CA CYS A 178 9.53 -4.33 13.47
C CYS A 178 9.43 -2.94 14.11
N PHE A 179 8.66 -2.82 15.19
CA PHE A 179 8.53 -1.55 15.91
C PHE A 179 9.86 -1.11 16.54
N GLU A 180 10.61 -2.00 17.14
CA GLU A 180 11.94 -1.70 17.70
C GLU A 180 12.89 -1.13 16.64
N ALA A 181 12.88 -1.69 15.44
CA ALA A 181 13.69 -1.17 14.33
C ALA A 181 13.30 0.25 13.91
N LEU A 182 11.99 0.55 13.89
CA LEU A 182 11.48 1.89 13.60
C LEU A 182 11.78 2.87 14.75
N ASN A 183 11.67 2.42 15.99
CA ASN A 183 11.95 3.21 17.20
C ASN A 183 13.45 3.48 17.39
N GLY A 184 14.31 2.60 16.87
CA GLY A 184 15.75 2.66 17.06
C GLY A 184 16.25 2.16 18.42
N ARG A 185 15.40 1.55 19.24
CA ARG A 185 15.71 1.00 20.56
C ARG A 185 14.87 -0.25 20.89
N PRO A 186 15.36 -1.14 21.77
CA PRO A 186 14.61 -2.29 22.25
C PRO A 186 13.42 -1.89 23.14
N SER A 187 12.50 -2.83 23.36
CA SER A 187 11.30 -2.64 24.18
C SER A 187 10.99 -3.89 24.98
N LYS A 188 10.38 -3.73 26.17
CA LYS A 188 10.01 -4.83 27.07
C LYS A 188 9.04 -5.81 26.36
N ASN A 189 8.00 -5.29 25.76
CA ASN A 189 6.98 -6.07 25.05
C ASN A 189 6.43 -5.30 23.84
N LEU A 190 5.47 -5.88 23.12
CA LEU A 190 4.86 -5.26 21.92
C LEU A 190 4.13 -3.96 22.25
N LEU A 191 3.36 -3.90 23.32
CA LEU A 191 2.63 -2.68 23.74
C LEU A 191 3.59 -1.51 24.01
N ALA A 192 4.69 -1.79 24.74
CA ALA A 192 5.73 -0.78 24.96
C ALA A 192 6.38 -0.31 23.64
N ALA A 193 6.64 -1.24 22.70
CA ALA A 193 7.17 -0.91 21.38
C ALA A 193 6.21 -0.01 20.58
N GLN A 194 4.92 -0.31 20.60
CA GLN A 194 3.87 0.50 19.97
C GLN A 194 3.79 1.89 20.62
N LYS A 195 3.77 1.98 21.96
CA LYS A 195 3.70 3.26 22.68
C LYS A 195 4.86 4.18 22.33
N ILE A 196 6.07 3.65 22.26
CA ILE A 196 7.25 4.41 21.80
C ILE A 196 7.06 4.89 20.35
N ASN A 197 6.45 4.09 19.49
CA ASN A 197 6.29 4.43 18.09
C ASN A 197 5.32 5.59 17.83
N GLU A 198 4.40 5.90 18.74
CA GLU A 198 3.49 7.04 18.63
C GLU A 198 4.23 8.38 18.43
N THR A 199 5.47 8.49 18.94
CA THR A 199 6.29 9.70 18.87
C THR A 199 7.66 9.49 18.24
N ALA A 200 7.96 8.28 17.78
CA ALA A 200 9.25 7.94 17.20
C ALA A 200 9.56 8.75 15.91
N LYS A 201 10.84 8.81 15.54
CA LYS A 201 11.30 9.44 14.30
C LYS A 201 10.71 8.76 13.05
N HIS A 202 10.57 7.44 13.07
CA HIS A 202 9.98 6.64 11.98
C HIS A 202 8.69 6.03 12.50
N ARG A 203 7.55 6.67 12.23
CA ARG A 203 6.25 6.25 12.75
C ARG A 203 5.57 5.28 11.80
N CYS A 204 5.12 4.16 12.33
CA CYS A 204 4.30 3.19 11.62
C CYS A 204 2.87 3.73 11.50
N ILE A 205 2.54 4.34 10.37
CA ILE A 205 1.22 4.93 10.13
C ILE A 205 0.21 3.91 9.62
N GLY A 206 0.66 2.72 9.24
CA GLY A 206 -0.17 1.59 8.81
C GLY A 206 0.65 0.30 8.79
N LEU A 207 0.06 -0.76 9.31
CA LEU A 207 0.58 -2.12 9.25
C LEU A 207 -0.34 -2.96 8.37
N THR A 208 0.24 -3.72 7.47
CA THR A 208 -0.46 -4.62 6.56
C THR A 208 0.01 -6.05 6.78
N LEU A 209 -0.94 -6.96 6.87
CA LEU A 209 -0.71 -8.41 6.95
C LEU A 209 -1.38 -9.10 5.75
N GLU A 210 -0.75 -10.17 5.25
CA GLU A 210 -1.25 -10.96 4.12
C GLU A 210 -1.76 -12.30 4.62
N THR A 211 -3.00 -12.67 4.28
CA THR A 211 -3.59 -13.94 4.69
C THR A 211 -4.59 -14.47 3.67
N ARG A 212 -5.16 -15.66 3.94
CA ARG A 212 -6.19 -16.33 3.14
C ARG A 212 -7.58 -16.06 3.73
N PRO A 213 -8.66 -16.08 2.91
CA PRO A 213 -10.02 -15.88 3.39
C PRO A 213 -10.48 -16.88 4.45
N ASP A 214 -10.06 -18.13 4.33
CA ASP A 214 -10.43 -19.25 5.22
C ASP A 214 -9.82 -19.16 6.63
N TYR A 215 -8.87 -18.24 6.86
CA TYR A 215 -8.28 -17.97 8.18
C TYR A 215 -8.87 -16.72 8.85
N ILE A 216 -9.77 -16.01 8.20
CA ILE A 216 -10.42 -14.83 8.78
C ILE A 216 -11.59 -15.24 9.67
N ASN A 217 -11.47 -14.96 10.95
CA ASN A 217 -12.50 -15.07 11.96
C ASN A 217 -12.34 -13.95 13.00
N GLU A 218 -13.30 -13.82 13.91
CA GLU A 218 -13.34 -12.74 14.91
C GLU A 218 -12.10 -12.70 15.79
N LYS A 219 -11.65 -13.87 16.31
CA LYS A 219 -10.44 -13.97 17.16
C LYS A 219 -9.19 -13.50 16.43
N GLU A 220 -9.04 -13.90 15.17
CA GLU A 220 -7.90 -13.48 14.34
C GLU A 220 -7.91 -11.97 14.09
N LEU A 221 -9.07 -11.37 13.87
CA LEU A 221 -9.19 -9.92 13.64
C LEU A 221 -8.87 -9.11 14.90
N ILE A 222 -9.32 -9.55 16.08
CA ILE A 222 -8.93 -8.94 17.37
C ILE A 222 -7.41 -8.99 17.50
N ARG A 223 -6.82 -10.17 17.29
CA ARG A 223 -5.38 -10.35 17.35
C ARG A 223 -4.63 -9.45 16.36
N MET A 224 -5.07 -9.40 15.10
CA MET A 224 -4.47 -8.51 14.10
C MET A 224 -4.52 -7.05 14.56
N ARG A 225 -5.59 -6.62 15.24
CA ARG A 225 -5.69 -5.27 15.80
C ARG A 225 -4.69 -5.06 16.94
N GLU A 226 -4.53 -6.01 17.84
CA GLU A 226 -3.52 -5.96 18.92
C GLU A 226 -2.10 -5.82 18.35
N LEU A 227 -1.81 -6.48 17.24
CA LEU A 227 -0.55 -6.31 16.51
C LEU A 227 -0.40 -4.91 15.88
N GLY A 228 -1.47 -4.12 15.79
CA GLY A 228 -1.49 -2.79 15.17
C GLY A 228 -1.83 -2.79 13.68
N CYS A 229 -2.33 -3.90 13.14
CA CYS A 229 -2.73 -4.03 11.74
C CYS A 229 -3.91 -3.11 11.41
N THR A 230 -3.87 -2.46 10.25
CA THR A 230 -4.92 -1.57 9.74
C THR A 230 -5.38 -1.94 8.33
N ARG A 231 -4.65 -2.83 7.66
CA ARG A 231 -4.98 -3.32 6.32
C ARG A 231 -4.69 -4.80 6.21
N VAL A 232 -5.61 -5.53 5.60
CA VAL A 232 -5.41 -6.94 5.29
C VAL A 232 -5.34 -7.12 3.78
N GLU A 233 -4.31 -7.81 3.32
CA GLU A 233 -4.18 -8.29 1.95
C GLU A 233 -4.74 -9.70 1.89
N LEU A 234 -5.87 -9.84 1.21
CA LEU A 234 -6.66 -11.07 1.22
C LEU A 234 -6.50 -11.83 -0.09
N GLY A 235 -5.95 -13.03 -0.02
CA GLY A 235 -5.68 -13.90 -1.15
C GLY A 235 -6.94 -14.56 -1.71
N VAL A 236 -7.87 -13.82 -2.30
CA VAL A 236 -9.11 -14.33 -2.92
C VAL A 236 -8.81 -15.08 -4.21
N GLN A 237 -7.97 -14.53 -5.05
CA GLN A 237 -7.52 -14.99 -6.36
C GLN A 237 -8.60 -14.95 -7.45
N HIS A 238 -9.77 -15.58 -7.26
CA HIS A 238 -10.90 -15.55 -8.19
C HIS A 238 -12.26 -15.63 -7.46
N ILE A 239 -13.38 -15.37 -8.16
CA ILE A 239 -14.76 -15.42 -7.62
C ILE A 239 -15.64 -16.46 -8.33
N ASP A 240 -15.03 -17.47 -8.90
CA ASP A 240 -15.70 -18.65 -9.48
C ASP A 240 -15.22 -19.90 -8.74
N ASN A 241 -16.16 -20.65 -8.12
CA ASN A 241 -15.84 -21.84 -7.34
C ASN A 241 -15.21 -22.96 -8.20
N LYS A 242 -15.57 -23.08 -9.48
CA LYS A 242 -14.96 -24.07 -10.38
C LYS A 242 -13.49 -23.74 -10.63
N ILE A 243 -13.17 -22.45 -10.85
CA ILE A 243 -11.79 -22.00 -11.05
C ILE A 243 -11.00 -22.15 -9.76
N LEU A 244 -11.58 -21.79 -8.60
CA LEU A 244 -10.92 -21.96 -7.29
C LEU A 244 -10.61 -23.42 -6.98
N ALA A 245 -11.58 -24.33 -7.21
CA ALA A 245 -11.42 -25.77 -6.98
C ALA A 245 -10.37 -26.37 -7.91
N PHE A 246 -10.43 -26.10 -9.24
CA PHE A 246 -9.44 -26.59 -10.19
C PHE A 246 -8.01 -26.19 -9.81
N ASN A 247 -7.85 -24.96 -9.31
CA ASN A 247 -6.56 -24.41 -8.89
C ASN A 247 -6.19 -24.81 -7.45
N LYS A 248 -6.89 -25.73 -6.81
CA LYS A 248 -6.67 -26.23 -5.44
C LYS A 248 -6.60 -25.11 -4.41
N ARG A 249 -7.49 -24.10 -4.55
CA ARG A 249 -7.42 -22.93 -3.67
C ARG A 249 -7.82 -23.22 -2.22
N GLY A 250 -8.65 -24.25 -1.99
CA GLY A 250 -9.04 -24.74 -0.67
C GLY A 250 -10.07 -23.88 0.07
N HIS A 251 -10.66 -22.88 -0.58
CA HIS A 251 -11.80 -22.12 -0.06
C HIS A 251 -12.79 -21.76 -1.18
N THR A 252 -14.03 -21.41 -0.79
CA THR A 252 -15.09 -21.03 -1.70
C THR A 252 -15.25 -19.51 -1.80
N VAL A 253 -16.07 -19.09 -2.74
CA VAL A 253 -16.49 -17.68 -2.90
C VAL A 253 -17.19 -17.16 -1.63
N GLN A 254 -18.05 -17.98 -1.02
CA GLN A 254 -18.79 -17.63 0.21
C GLN A 254 -17.85 -17.35 1.38
N VAL A 255 -16.79 -18.14 1.53
CA VAL A 255 -15.74 -17.90 2.54
C VAL A 255 -15.07 -16.55 2.31
N SER A 256 -14.80 -16.19 1.07
CA SER A 256 -14.21 -14.87 0.73
C SER A 256 -15.15 -13.72 1.06
N ILE A 257 -16.45 -13.84 0.74
CA ILE A 257 -17.48 -12.84 1.06
C ILE A 257 -17.58 -12.64 2.57
N ARG A 258 -17.67 -13.75 3.35
CA ARG A 258 -17.70 -13.69 4.82
C ARG A 258 -16.45 -12.99 5.38
N ALA A 259 -15.26 -13.33 4.88
CA ALA A 259 -14.01 -12.72 5.30
C ALA A 259 -13.99 -11.21 5.06
N ILE A 260 -14.43 -10.75 3.88
CA ILE A 260 -14.50 -9.33 3.54
C ILE A 260 -15.48 -8.60 4.47
N LYS A 261 -16.63 -9.20 4.76
CA LYS A 261 -17.64 -8.64 5.68
C LYS A 261 -17.05 -8.42 7.07
N LEU A 262 -16.46 -9.45 7.68
CA LEU A 262 -15.83 -9.36 9.01
C LEU A 262 -14.71 -8.31 9.04
N LEU A 263 -13.85 -8.27 8.02
CA LEU A 263 -12.78 -7.27 7.90
C LEU A 263 -13.33 -5.84 7.87
N LYS A 264 -14.40 -5.60 7.12
CA LYS A 264 -15.01 -4.27 7.01
C LYS A 264 -15.75 -3.89 8.29
N GLU A 265 -16.44 -4.82 8.93
CA GLU A 265 -17.10 -4.63 10.23
C GLU A 265 -16.10 -4.25 11.33
N ALA A 266 -14.88 -4.80 11.28
CA ALA A 266 -13.78 -4.43 12.17
C ALA A 266 -13.00 -3.19 11.69
N GLY A 267 -13.40 -2.53 10.60
CA GLY A 267 -12.81 -1.30 10.09
C GLY A 267 -11.55 -1.48 9.25
N PHE A 268 -11.04 -2.70 9.00
CA PHE A 268 -9.85 -2.89 8.19
C PHE A 268 -10.00 -2.41 6.76
N LYS A 269 -8.93 -1.86 6.20
CA LYS A 269 -8.79 -1.70 4.75
C LYS A 269 -8.61 -3.07 4.12
N VAL A 270 -9.37 -3.36 3.07
CA VAL A 270 -9.37 -4.64 2.38
C VAL A 270 -8.70 -4.50 1.01
N ASN A 271 -7.58 -5.20 0.83
CA ASN A 271 -6.86 -5.27 -0.44
C ASN A 271 -6.96 -6.69 -1.01
N LEU A 272 -7.77 -6.88 -2.05
CA LEU A 272 -7.94 -8.19 -2.66
C LEU A 272 -6.78 -8.50 -3.61
N HIS A 273 -6.18 -9.67 -3.44
CA HIS A 273 -5.30 -10.25 -4.44
C HIS A 273 -6.17 -11.07 -5.42
N LEU A 274 -6.11 -10.70 -6.69
CA LEU A 274 -6.88 -11.29 -7.78
C LEU A 274 -5.93 -11.73 -8.88
N MET A 275 -6.18 -12.91 -9.42
CA MET A 275 -5.38 -13.46 -10.49
C MET A 275 -6.18 -13.50 -11.79
N LEU A 276 -5.55 -13.02 -12.85
CA LEU A 276 -6.00 -13.21 -14.23
C LEU A 276 -5.33 -14.46 -14.79
N ASP A 277 -5.94 -15.02 -15.83
CA ASP A 277 -5.28 -16.09 -16.59
C ASP A 277 -5.03 -17.36 -15.77
N LEU A 278 -5.90 -17.65 -14.79
CA LEU A 278 -5.86 -18.93 -14.08
C LEU A 278 -6.33 -20.07 -15.01
N PRO A 279 -5.81 -21.31 -14.88
CA PRO A 279 -6.34 -22.47 -15.55
C PRO A 279 -7.86 -22.52 -15.52
N ILE A 280 -8.46 -22.83 -16.66
CA ILE A 280 -9.91 -22.84 -16.96
C ILE A 280 -10.62 -21.48 -16.92
N SER A 281 -9.89 -20.38 -16.67
CA SER A 281 -10.44 -19.03 -16.87
C SER A 281 -10.31 -18.59 -18.33
N THR A 282 -10.98 -17.48 -18.66
CA THR A 282 -10.91 -16.80 -19.95
C THR A 282 -10.89 -15.29 -19.74
N PRO A 283 -10.43 -14.47 -20.70
CA PRO A 283 -10.50 -13.02 -20.58
C PRO A 283 -11.90 -12.48 -20.27
N ALA A 284 -12.94 -13.11 -20.82
CA ALA A 284 -14.33 -12.74 -20.54
C ALA A 284 -14.74 -13.03 -19.10
N LYS A 285 -14.38 -14.21 -18.55
CA LYS A 285 -14.63 -14.57 -17.15
C LYS A 285 -13.87 -13.65 -16.21
N ASP A 286 -12.62 -13.35 -16.50
CA ASP A 286 -11.80 -12.44 -15.68
C ASP A 286 -12.36 -11.02 -15.69
N LEU A 287 -12.84 -10.50 -16.82
CA LEU A 287 -13.51 -9.20 -16.89
C LEU A 287 -14.84 -9.20 -16.12
N ALA A 288 -15.64 -10.27 -16.25
CA ALA A 288 -16.88 -10.44 -15.50
C ALA A 288 -16.63 -10.47 -13.98
N MET A 289 -15.54 -11.13 -13.52
CA MET A 289 -15.10 -11.08 -12.13
C MET A 289 -14.90 -9.64 -11.66
N PHE A 290 -14.17 -8.81 -12.39
CA PHE A 290 -13.94 -7.43 -11.99
C PHE A 290 -15.20 -6.57 -12.04
N LYS A 291 -16.07 -6.75 -13.03
CA LYS A 291 -17.40 -6.11 -13.05
C LYS A 291 -18.16 -6.43 -11.76
N LYS A 292 -18.27 -7.71 -11.39
CA LYS A 292 -18.98 -8.15 -10.18
C LYS A 292 -18.34 -7.61 -8.90
N ILE A 293 -17.00 -7.66 -8.76
CA ILE A 293 -16.27 -7.16 -7.59
C ILE A 293 -16.51 -5.66 -7.38
N TYR A 294 -16.64 -4.88 -8.44
CA TYR A 294 -16.83 -3.44 -8.35
C TYR A 294 -18.28 -2.99 -8.17
N THR A 295 -19.25 -3.81 -8.54
CA THR A 295 -20.68 -3.45 -8.50
C THR A 295 -21.48 -4.15 -7.41
N HIS A 296 -21.17 -5.42 -7.12
CA HIS A 296 -21.96 -6.21 -6.17
C HIS A 296 -21.59 -5.85 -4.72
N PRO A 297 -22.58 -5.60 -3.84
CA PRO A 297 -22.35 -5.13 -2.47
C PRO A 297 -21.51 -6.08 -1.61
N ASP A 298 -21.53 -7.38 -1.81
CA ASP A 298 -20.72 -8.33 -1.03
C ASP A 298 -19.22 -8.13 -1.18
N TRP A 299 -18.78 -7.45 -2.25
CA TRP A 299 -17.37 -7.30 -2.57
C TRP A 299 -16.85 -5.89 -2.29
N ARG A 300 -16.96 -5.00 -3.23
CA ARG A 300 -16.56 -3.58 -3.22
C ARG A 300 -15.30 -3.31 -2.35
N PRO A 301 -14.13 -3.84 -2.75
CA PRO A 301 -12.91 -3.69 -1.99
C PRO A 301 -12.40 -2.25 -1.97
N ASP A 302 -11.56 -1.91 -0.99
CA ASP A 302 -10.87 -0.62 -0.96
C ASP A 302 -9.71 -0.58 -1.95
N MET A 303 -9.04 -1.73 -2.13
CA MET A 303 -7.86 -1.89 -2.97
C MET A 303 -7.86 -3.23 -3.69
N VAL A 304 -7.14 -3.29 -4.81
CA VAL A 304 -6.88 -4.54 -5.54
C VAL A 304 -5.42 -4.64 -5.97
N LYS A 305 -4.90 -5.86 -5.95
CA LYS A 305 -3.69 -6.29 -6.66
C LYS A 305 -4.12 -7.24 -7.77
N ILE A 306 -3.69 -6.96 -8.98
CA ILE A 306 -4.01 -7.75 -10.16
C ILE A 306 -2.75 -8.48 -10.58
N TYR A 307 -2.76 -9.81 -10.52
CA TYR A 307 -1.62 -10.64 -10.82
C TYR A 307 -1.94 -11.60 -11.97
N PRO A 308 -1.47 -11.34 -13.20
CA PRO A 308 -1.52 -12.35 -14.26
C PRO A 308 -0.79 -13.61 -13.81
N CYS A 309 -1.41 -14.76 -14.03
CA CYS A 309 -0.79 -16.05 -13.77
C CYS A 309 0.42 -16.24 -14.67
N VAL A 310 1.48 -16.83 -14.13
CA VAL A 310 2.70 -17.16 -14.87
C VAL A 310 3.12 -18.59 -14.58
N VAL A 311 3.73 -19.22 -15.56
CA VAL A 311 4.29 -20.58 -15.41
C VAL A 311 5.71 -20.47 -14.87
N ASN A 312 5.93 -21.16 -13.76
CA ASN A 312 7.24 -21.33 -13.13
C ASN A 312 7.50 -22.83 -12.92
N GLU A 313 8.71 -23.29 -13.16
CA GLU A 313 9.09 -24.72 -13.03
C GLU A 313 8.85 -25.31 -11.64
N ARG A 314 8.84 -24.48 -10.59
CA ARG A 314 8.65 -24.87 -9.18
C ARG A 314 7.19 -24.88 -8.75
N ALA A 315 6.24 -24.73 -9.69
CA ALA A 315 4.81 -24.80 -9.46
C ALA A 315 4.20 -26.01 -10.18
N GLU A 316 3.19 -26.65 -9.60
CA GLU A 316 2.47 -27.78 -10.23
C GLU A 316 1.89 -27.40 -11.61
N LEU A 317 1.53 -26.14 -11.80
CA LEU A 317 1.05 -25.57 -13.06
C LEU A 317 2.01 -25.82 -14.24
N TYR A 318 3.32 -25.93 -13.98
CA TYR A 318 4.31 -26.26 -14.98
C TYR A 318 3.98 -27.57 -15.70
N ASN A 319 3.52 -28.59 -14.98
CA ASN A 319 3.17 -29.89 -15.55
C ASN A 319 1.95 -29.81 -16.47
N LEU A 320 0.96 -28.96 -16.14
CA LEU A 320 -0.20 -28.73 -17.01
C LEU A 320 0.22 -28.00 -18.29
N TRP A 321 1.07 -26.99 -18.16
CA TRP A 321 1.60 -26.25 -19.30
C TRP A 321 2.45 -27.13 -20.21
N LYS A 322 3.36 -27.94 -19.67
CA LYS A 322 4.21 -28.86 -20.45
C LYS A 322 3.39 -29.90 -21.22
N LYS A 323 2.26 -30.34 -20.67
CA LYS A 323 1.33 -31.28 -21.31
C LYS A 323 0.35 -30.59 -22.29
N GLY A 324 0.50 -29.30 -22.56
CA GLY A 324 -0.41 -28.53 -23.43
C GLY A 324 -1.81 -28.28 -22.85
N LYS A 325 -2.06 -28.65 -21.57
CA LYS A 325 -3.37 -28.51 -20.90
C LYS A 325 -3.61 -27.10 -20.32
N TYR A 326 -2.64 -26.22 -20.36
CA TYR A 326 -2.75 -24.81 -19.99
C TYR A 326 -1.90 -23.96 -20.95
N LYS A 327 -2.50 -22.88 -21.45
CA LYS A 327 -1.84 -21.89 -22.29
C LYS A 327 -2.14 -20.50 -21.75
N PRO A 328 -1.12 -19.72 -21.33
CA PRO A 328 -1.32 -18.35 -20.87
C PRO A 328 -1.89 -17.44 -21.96
N TYR A 329 -2.58 -16.37 -21.56
CA TYR A 329 -3.04 -15.35 -22.49
C TYR A 329 -1.88 -14.74 -23.26
N SER A 330 -2.13 -14.42 -24.53
CA SER A 330 -1.18 -13.63 -25.31
C SER A 330 -1.01 -12.22 -24.69
N ALA A 331 0.13 -11.57 -24.95
CA ALA A 331 0.39 -10.22 -24.48
C ALA A 331 -0.70 -9.22 -24.93
N LYS A 332 -1.26 -9.42 -26.15
CA LYS A 332 -2.35 -8.60 -26.69
C LYS A 332 -3.65 -8.78 -25.90
N GLN A 333 -4.04 -10.03 -25.63
CA GLN A 333 -5.24 -10.35 -24.83
C GLN A 333 -5.14 -9.80 -23.40
N LEU A 334 -4.00 -10.03 -22.73
CA LEU A 334 -3.78 -9.53 -21.36
C LEU A 334 -3.81 -8.00 -21.31
N ARG A 335 -3.16 -7.33 -22.28
CA ARG A 335 -3.15 -5.87 -22.33
C ARG A 335 -4.56 -5.30 -22.50
N ARG A 336 -5.33 -5.84 -23.46
CA ARG A 336 -6.74 -5.44 -23.68
C ARG A 336 -7.57 -5.62 -22.41
N LEU A 337 -7.51 -6.80 -21.80
CA LEU A 337 -8.22 -7.09 -20.55
C LEU A 337 -7.87 -6.11 -19.43
N LEU A 338 -6.59 -5.77 -19.25
CA LEU A 338 -6.16 -4.81 -18.24
C LEU A 338 -6.65 -3.39 -18.53
N VAL A 339 -6.72 -2.98 -19.80
CA VAL A 339 -7.34 -1.69 -20.19
C VAL A 339 -8.81 -1.70 -19.80
N ASP A 340 -9.56 -2.74 -20.16
CA ASP A 340 -10.99 -2.85 -19.85
C ASP A 340 -11.24 -2.83 -18.33
N ILE A 341 -10.46 -3.57 -17.55
CA ILE A 341 -10.52 -3.55 -16.08
C ILE A 341 -10.24 -2.14 -15.53
N LYS A 342 -9.23 -1.43 -16.08
CA LYS A 342 -8.90 -0.08 -15.61
C LYS A 342 -9.98 0.93 -15.95
N LYS A 343 -10.66 0.81 -17.09
CA LYS A 343 -11.78 1.68 -17.50
C LYS A 343 -12.97 1.57 -16.54
N ILE A 344 -13.29 0.37 -16.06
CA ILE A 344 -14.43 0.11 -15.15
C ILE A 344 -14.08 0.27 -13.66
N THR A 345 -12.82 0.58 -13.31
CA THR A 345 -12.41 0.67 -11.90
C THR A 345 -13.05 1.89 -11.23
N PRO A 346 -13.82 1.73 -10.13
CA PRO A 346 -14.44 2.83 -9.41
C PRO A 346 -13.43 3.79 -8.78
N GLU A 347 -13.87 5.02 -8.56
CA GLU A 347 -13.05 6.13 -8.05
C GLU A 347 -12.60 5.93 -6.60
N TYR A 348 -13.33 5.12 -5.83
CA TYR A 348 -12.98 4.76 -4.46
C TYR A 348 -12.03 3.56 -4.37
N VAL A 349 -11.71 2.88 -5.48
CA VAL A 349 -10.80 1.73 -5.49
C VAL A 349 -9.37 2.16 -5.84
N ARG A 350 -8.39 1.59 -5.14
CA ARG A 350 -6.97 1.77 -5.46
C ARG A 350 -6.41 0.51 -6.11
N ILE A 351 -5.97 0.57 -7.36
CA ILE A 351 -5.17 -0.50 -7.97
C ILE A 351 -3.73 -0.37 -7.47
N THR A 352 -3.33 -1.22 -6.53
CA THR A 352 -2.01 -1.14 -5.89
C THR A 352 -0.91 -1.73 -6.76
N ARG A 353 -1.17 -2.87 -7.43
CA ARG A 353 -0.25 -3.56 -8.35
C ARG A 353 -0.96 -4.14 -9.57
N LEU A 354 -0.22 -4.26 -10.69
CA LEU A 354 -0.67 -4.90 -11.93
C LEU A 354 0.16 -6.12 -12.33
N VAL A 355 1.30 -6.32 -11.69
CA VAL A 355 2.17 -7.47 -11.89
C VAL A 355 2.89 -7.79 -10.59
N ARG A 356 3.34 -9.02 -10.43
CA ARG A 356 4.23 -9.44 -9.36
C ARG A 356 5.69 -9.20 -9.75
N ASP A 357 6.55 -8.95 -8.77
CA ASP A 357 7.99 -8.71 -9.00
C ASP A 357 8.77 -10.04 -9.18
N ILE A 358 8.27 -10.94 -10.02
CA ILE A 358 8.99 -12.17 -10.40
C ILE A 358 10.00 -11.81 -11.49
N PRO A 359 11.29 -12.17 -11.33
CA PRO A 359 12.30 -11.98 -12.37
C PRO A 359 11.95 -12.71 -13.66
N LYS A 360 12.31 -12.11 -14.81
CA LYS A 360 11.95 -12.63 -16.13
C LYS A 360 12.47 -14.06 -16.37
N GLU A 361 13.66 -14.36 -15.88
CA GLU A 361 14.32 -15.65 -15.96
C GLU A 361 13.56 -16.76 -15.23
N SER A 362 12.76 -16.41 -14.23
CA SER A 362 11.93 -17.36 -13.48
C SER A 362 10.55 -17.59 -14.13
N ILE A 363 10.24 -16.92 -15.24
CA ILE A 363 8.96 -17.05 -15.94
C ILE A 363 9.17 -17.81 -17.25
N LEU A 364 8.66 -19.02 -17.32
CA LEU A 364 8.71 -19.84 -18.54
C LEU A 364 7.67 -19.38 -19.57
N ALA A 365 6.42 -19.19 -19.13
CA ALA A 365 5.33 -18.69 -19.96
C ALA A 365 4.42 -17.72 -19.19
N GLY A 366 3.71 -16.85 -19.90
CA GLY A 366 2.88 -15.78 -19.36
C GLY A 366 3.56 -14.42 -19.43
N ASN A 367 3.09 -13.47 -18.61
CA ASN A 367 3.58 -12.09 -18.68
C ASN A 367 5.01 -11.92 -18.14
N LYS A 368 5.92 -11.48 -19.01
CA LYS A 368 7.32 -11.14 -18.66
C LYS A 368 7.58 -9.64 -18.55
N ILE A 369 6.55 -8.80 -18.76
CA ILE A 369 6.68 -7.34 -18.77
C ILE A 369 6.56 -6.80 -17.34
N THR A 370 7.64 -6.25 -16.81
CA THR A 370 7.71 -5.72 -15.44
C THR A 370 7.19 -4.28 -15.31
N ASN A 371 7.27 -3.47 -16.38
CA ASN A 371 6.81 -2.08 -16.43
C ASN A 371 5.41 -1.93 -17.04
N LEU A 372 4.58 -2.96 -16.99
CA LEU A 372 3.24 -3.01 -17.60
C LEU A 372 2.35 -1.81 -17.23
N ARG A 373 2.44 -1.31 -15.99
CA ARG A 373 1.70 -0.12 -15.57
C ARG A 373 2.09 1.13 -16.38
N GLN A 374 3.37 1.31 -16.69
CA GLN A 374 3.84 2.43 -17.49
C GLN A 374 3.32 2.31 -18.91
N LEU A 375 3.47 1.15 -19.53
CA LEU A 375 2.96 0.90 -20.89
C LEU A 375 1.46 1.16 -21.01
N LEU A 376 0.67 0.77 -19.98
CA LEU A 376 -0.77 1.08 -19.98
C LEU A 376 -1.07 2.55 -19.72
N ALA A 377 -0.19 3.30 -19.06
CA ALA A 377 -0.36 4.72 -18.87
C ALA A 377 -0.04 5.51 -20.14
N ASP A 378 0.97 5.07 -20.90
CA ASP A 378 1.33 5.65 -22.19
C ASP A 378 0.21 5.34 -23.22
N GLN A 379 -0.25 4.09 -23.31
CA GLN A 379 -1.39 3.69 -24.16
C GLN A 379 -2.67 4.48 -23.82
N ALA A 380 -2.90 4.82 -22.54
CA ALA A 380 -4.06 5.60 -22.14
C ALA A 380 -4.03 7.03 -22.71
N LYS A 381 -2.84 7.60 -22.88
CA LYS A 381 -2.66 8.92 -23.51
C LYS A 381 -2.87 8.85 -25.03
N ASP A 382 -2.35 7.80 -25.66
CA ASP A 382 -2.41 7.61 -27.12
C ASP A 382 -3.84 7.29 -27.59
N GLU A 383 -4.61 6.53 -26.80
CA GLU A 383 -5.97 6.08 -27.12
C GLU A 383 -7.08 6.88 -26.41
N ASP A 384 -6.75 7.96 -25.73
CA ASP A 384 -7.66 8.86 -24.99
C ASP A 384 -8.66 8.14 -24.07
N TRP A 385 -8.15 7.26 -23.19
CA TRP A 385 -8.96 6.65 -22.14
C TRP A 385 -8.40 6.93 -20.73
N VAL A 386 -9.28 6.96 -19.75
CA VAL A 386 -8.93 7.35 -18.39
C VAL A 386 -9.19 6.22 -17.39
N CYS A 387 -8.24 6.00 -16.49
CA CYS A 387 -8.43 5.17 -15.31
C CYS A 387 -8.75 6.05 -14.10
N ARG A 388 -9.96 5.87 -13.54
CA ARG A 388 -10.43 6.68 -12.40
C ARG A 388 -10.01 6.16 -11.03
N CYS A 389 -9.18 5.12 -10.94
CA CYS A 389 -8.74 4.58 -9.64
C CYS A 389 -7.97 5.65 -8.84
N ILE A 390 -8.00 5.54 -7.50
CA ILE A 390 -7.30 6.45 -6.58
C ILE A 390 -5.84 6.70 -7.03
N ARG A 391 -5.08 5.62 -7.35
CA ARG A 391 -3.66 5.76 -7.71
C ARG A 391 -3.43 6.59 -8.96
N CYS A 392 -4.31 6.51 -9.96
CA CYS A 392 -4.16 7.29 -11.18
C CYS A 392 -4.52 8.75 -10.98
N ARG A 393 -5.37 9.05 -9.99
CA ARG A 393 -5.81 10.42 -9.66
C ARG A 393 -4.99 11.11 -8.55
N GLU A 394 -4.03 10.44 -7.91
CA GLU A 394 -3.17 11.08 -6.91
C GLU A 394 -2.54 12.35 -7.45
N VAL A 395 -2.76 13.50 -6.81
CA VAL A 395 -2.24 14.81 -7.25
C VAL A 395 -0.73 14.79 -7.48
N SER A 396 0.01 14.04 -6.69
CA SER A 396 1.47 13.90 -6.83
C SER A 396 1.92 13.19 -8.11
N ARG A 397 0.99 12.61 -8.89
CA ARG A 397 1.23 11.94 -10.19
C ARG A 397 0.72 12.73 -11.38
N GLN A 398 0.07 13.86 -11.14
CA GLN A 398 -0.48 14.73 -12.16
C GLN A 398 0.51 15.87 -12.43
N GLU A 399 1.27 15.79 -13.52
CA GLU A 399 2.33 16.75 -13.86
C GLU A 399 1.80 18.14 -14.23
N GLN A 400 0.54 18.26 -14.64
CA GLN A 400 -0.02 19.46 -15.26
C GLN A 400 -0.96 20.28 -14.37
N ILE A 401 -1.27 19.85 -13.13
CA ILE A 401 -2.22 20.60 -12.31
C ILE A 401 -1.51 21.77 -11.62
N LYS A 402 -1.48 22.91 -12.31
CA LYS A 402 -1.13 24.22 -11.77
C LYS A 402 -2.35 24.82 -11.05
N GLY A 403 -2.75 24.29 -9.93
CA GLY A 403 -3.86 24.83 -9.13
C GLY A 403 -3.58 24.65 -7.66
N GLY A 404 -3.61 25.75 -6.91
CA GLY A 404 -3.52 25.72 -5.43
C GLY A 404 -4.73 25.00 -4.82
N ILE A 405 -4.68 24.78 -3.53
CA ILE A 405 -5.74 24.14 -2.70
C ILE A 405 -7.04 24.97 -2.65
N SER A 406 -6.98 26.25 -3.07
CA SER A 406 -8.10 27.19 -3.02
C SER A 406 -9.31 26.79 -3.87
N ASN A 407 -9.17 25.88 -4.82
CA ASN A 407 -10.20 25.56 -5.82
C ASN A 407 -10.60 24.06 -5.82
N LEU A 408 -10.57 23.42 -4.65
CA LEU A 408 -10.94 22.01 -4.50
C LEU A 408 -12.44 21.86 -4.23
N LYS A 409 -13.02 20.78 -4.77
CA LYS A 409 -14.40 20.37 -4.54
C LYS A 409 -14.42 19.19 -3.55
N LEU A 410 -15.26 19.29 -2.51
CA LEU A 410 -15.63 18.13 -1.70
C LEU A 410 -16.59 17.27 -2.50
N LYS A 411 -16.31 15.98 -2.62
CA LYS A 411 -17.19 15.00 -3.24
C LYS A 411 -17.40 13.83 -2.30
N ILE A 412 -18.66 13.43 -2.13
CA ILE A 412 -19.08 12.30 -1.31
C ILE A 412 -19.71 11.27 -2.23
N ARG A 413 -19.14 10.06 -2.22
CA ARG A 413 -19.69 8.91 -2.95
C ARG A 413 -20.17 7.90 -1.93
N THR A 414 -21.45 7.58 -1.98
CA THR A 414 -22.11 6.65 -1.06
C THR A 414 -22.39 5.34 -1.79
N TYR A 415 -22.11 4.21 -1.13
CA TYR A 415 -22.39 2.89 -1.69
C TYR A 415 -22.50 1.82 -0.61
N GLN A 416 -23.34 0.81 -0.87
CA GLN A 416 -23.49 -0.36 0.00
C GLN A 416 -22.32 -1.32 -0.18
N ALA A 417 -21.73 -1.80 0.92
CA ALA A 417 -20.64 -2.78 0.89
C ALA A 417 -20.64 -3.67 2.13
N SER A 418 -20.80 -4.98 1.93
CA SER A 418 -20.64 -6.02 2.97
C SER A 418 -21.45 -5.74 4.25
N GLY A 419 -22.74 -5.38 4.12
CA GLY A 419 -23.65 -5.10 5.25
C GLY A 419 -23.37 -3.77 5.95
N GLY A 420 -23.09 -2.74 5.17
CA GLY A 420 -22.95 -1.38 5.67
C GLY A 420 -22.83 -0.37 4.55
N THR A 421 -23.13 0.88 4.87
CA THR A 421 -23.00 2.03 3.99
C THR A 421 -21.61 2.60 4.10
N GLU A 422 -20.91 2.71 2.98
CA GLU A 422 -19.60 3.35 2.86
C GLU A 422 -19.75 4.74 2.27
N TYR A 423 -19.13 5.72 2.89
CA TYR A 423 -19.00 7.10 2.41
C TYR A 423 -17.53 7.33 2.04
N PHE A 424 -17.28 7.57 0.76
CA PHE A 424 -15.96 7.97 0.28
C PHE A 424 -15.96 9.48 0.08
N LEU A 425 -15.48 10.19 1.10
CA LEU A 425 -15.33 11.64 1.10
C LEU A 425 -13.98 11.99 0.47
N SER A 426 -13.96 12.91 -0.49
CA SER A 426 -12.72 13.27 -1.18
C SER A 426 -12.67 14.76 -1.56
N TYR A 427 -11.49 15.37 -1.41
CA TYR A 427 -11.17 16.66 -2.01
C TYR A 427 -10.49 16.43 -3.36
N GLU A 428 -11.13 16.89 -4.42
CA GLU A 428 -10.73 16.67 -5.81
C GLU A 428 -10.61 18.00 -6.55
N SER A 429 -9.84 18.02 -7.66
CA SER A 429 -9.89 19.14 -8.61
C SER A 429 -11.28 19.26 -9.24
N ARG A 430 -11.65 20.44 -9.76
CA ARG A 430 -12.99 20.67 -10.35
C ARG A 430 -13.31 19.71 -11.50
N ASP A 431 -12.30 19.34 -12.29
CA ASP A 431 -12.39 18.37 -13.40
C ASP A 431 -12.31 16.90 -12.93
N GLU A 432 -12.23 16.66 -11.62
CA GLU A 432 -12.15 15.33 -10.96
C GLU A 432 -10.94 14.48 -11.38
N LYS A 433 -9.96 15.06 -12.08
CA LYS A 433 -8.77 14.34 -12.53
C LYS A 433 -7.71 14.17 -11.43
N ALA A 434 -7.70 15.06 -10.42
CA ALA A 434 -6.76 15.00 -9.32
C ALA A 434 -7.43 14.83 -7.97
N LEU A 435 -6.91 13.88 -7.19
CA LEU A 435 -7.31 13.57 -5.83
C LEU A 435 -6.25 14.09 -4.84
N TYR A 436 -6.64 14.98 -3.94
CA TYR A 436 -5.77 15.61 -2.94
C TYR A 436 -5.85 14.94 -1.57
N ALA A 437 -7.06 14.59 -1.14
CA ALA A 437 -7.27 13.91 0.13
C ALA A 437 -8.56 13.09 0.08
N PHE A 438 -8.65 12.05 0.89
CA PHE A 438 -9.90 11.32 1.05
C PHE A 438 -10.02 10.70 2.44
N LEU A 439 -11.26 10.40 2.81
CA LEU A 439 -11.64 9.66 4.01
C LEU A 439 -12.67 8.59 3.64
N ARG A 440 -12.55 7.40 4.25
CA ARG A 440 -13.55 6.34 4.19
C ARG A 440 -14.27 6.27 5.53
N LEU A 441 -15.54 6.62 5.53
CA LEU A 441 -16.44 6.43 6.64
C LEU A 441 -17.36 5.25 6.34
N ARG A 442 -17.60 4.40 7.32
CA ARG A 442 -18.54 3.29 7.26
C ARG A 442 -19.55 3.37 8.38
N VAL A 443 -20.80 3.17 8.05
CA VAL A 443 -21.89 2.93 8.99
C VAL A 443 -22.43 1.53 8.72
N ASN A 444 -22.40 0.67 9.74
CA ASN A 444 -22.92 -0.70 9.62
C ASN A 444 -24.45 -0.68 9.67
N ASP A 445 -25.12 -1.50 8.84
CA ASP A 445 -26.59 -1.51 8.72
C ASP A 445 -27.30 -1.81 10.06
N LYS A 446 -26.65 -2.52 10.97
CA LYS A 446 -27.16 -2.80 12.32
C LYS A 446 -27.20 -1.58 13.26
N ILE A 447 -26.60 -0.47 12.85
CA ILE A 447 -26.51 0.78 13.64
C ILE A 447 -27.46 1.83 13.07
N SER A 448 -27.71 1.82 11.76
CA SER A 448 -28.63 2.76 11.09
C SER A 448 -30.08 2.50 11.53
N PRO A 449 -30.87 3.55 11.82
CA PRO A 449 -32.33 3.39 11.91
C PRO A 449 -32.86 2.88 10.56
N PRO A 450 -33.92 2.04 10.55
CA PRO A 450 -34.49 1.53 9.30
C PRO A 450 -34.95 2.70 8.43
N ALA A 451 -34.52 2.71 7.16
CA ALA A 451 -35.03 3.65 6.16
C ALA A 451 -36.52 3.30 5.87
N GLY A 452 -37.45 4.10 6.41
CA GLY A 452 -38.87 3.91 6.32
C GLY A 452 -39.46 3.31 7.59
N GLY A 453 -40.21 4.10 8.34
CA GLY A 453 -40.87 3.92 9.63
C GLY A 453 -41.47 2.57 10.04
N GLY A 454 -40.79 1.46 9.81
CA GLY A 454 -41.18 0.15 10.31
C GLY A 454 -40.64 -0.08 11.72
N GLU A 455 -41.53 -0.34 12.68
CA GLU A 455 -41.16 -0.75 14.05
C GLU A 455 -40.31 -2.04 13.98
N VAL A 456 -39.01 -1.91 14.30
CA VAL A 456 -38.19 -3.07 14.58
C VAL A 456 -38.54 -3.59 15.96
N ALA A 457 -38.92 -4.86 16.05
CA ALA A 457 -39.23 -5.53 17.31
C ALA A 457 -38.14 -5.25 18.35
N LYS A 458 -38.55 -4.87 19.58
CA LYS A 458 -37.69 -4.44 20.69
C LYS A 458 -36.61 -5.45 21.16
N GLY A 459 -36.53 -6.64 20.54
CA GLY A 459 -35.62 -7.73 20.94
C GLY A 459 -34.26 -7.78 20.25
N ASP A 460 -34.03 -7.11 19.12
CA ASP A 460 -32.83 -7.36 18.30
C ASP A 460 -31.95 -6.11 18.03
N ARG A 461 -32.07 -5.09 18.85
CA ARG A 461 -31.16 -3.91 18.80
C ARG A 461 -29.75 -4.18 19.34
N GLY A 462 -29.45 -5.44 19.66
CA GLY A 462 -28.19 -5.91 20.21
C GLY A 462 -27.21 -6.48 19.19
N GLY A 463 -27.28 -6.13 17.92
CA GLY A 463 -26.33 -6.52 16.88
C GLY A 463 -24.94 -5.94 17.13
N GLY A 464 -24.30 -6.40 18.22
CA GLY A 464 -23.02 -5.89 18.66
C GLY A 464 -21.90 -6.31 17.75
N SER A 465 -21.01 -5.38 17.39
CA SER A 465 -19.69 -5.71 16.88
C SER A 465 -19.01 -6.70 17.85
N PHE A 466 -18.30 -7.69 17.30
CA PHE A 466 -17.46 -8.60 18.11
C PHE A 466 -16.26 -7.87 18.74
N ILE A 467 -16.03 -6.62 18.38
CA ILE A 467 -15.05 -5.71 18.98
C ILE A 467 -15.82 -4.72 19.86
N PRO A 468 -15.64 -4.75 21.21
CA PRO A 468 -16.43 -3.95 22.15
C PRO A 468 -16.39 -2.45 21.86
N GLU A 469 -15.23 -1.92 21.46
CA GLU A 469 -15.03 -0.50 21.17
C GLU A 469 -15.84 -0.01 19.96
N LEU A 470 -16.28 -0.93 19.11
CA LEU A 470 -17.02 -0.62 17.89
C LEU A 470 -18.55 -0.75 18.05
N LYS A 471 -19.04 -1.16 19.22
CA LYS A 471 -20.48 -1.21 19.46
C LYS A 471 -21.08 0.18 19.35
N GLY A 472 -22.08 0.33 18.48
CA GLY A 472 -22.77 1.60 18.23
C GLY A 472 -21.93 2.68 17.56
N ALA A 473 -20.77 2.35 17.01
CA ALA A 473 -19.85 3.32 16.44
C ALA A 473 -19.88 3.31 14.90
N ALA A 474 -19.92 4.48 14.29
CA ALA A 474 -19.49 4.67 12.89
C ALA A 474 -17.95 4.54 12.81
N LEU A 475 -17.45 4.09 11.65
CA LEU A 475 -16.03 3.73 11.51
C LEU A 475 -15.31 4.57 10.46
N ILE A 476 -14.30 5.33 10.85
CA ILE A 476 -13.32 5.88 9.93
C ILE A 476 -12.26 4.81 9.65
N ARG A 477 -12.28 4.30 8.42
CA ARG A 477 -11.44 3.18 7.99
C ARG A 477 -10.14 3.61 7.32
N GLU A 478 -10.11 4.81 6.77
CA GLU A 478 -8.93 5.42 6.15
C GLU A 478 -9.07 6.93 6.11
N LEU A 479 -7.99 7.64 6.39
CA LEU A 479 -7.82 9.07 6.13
C LEU A 479 -6.46 9.27 5.49
N HIS A 480 -6.41 9.82 4.29
CA HIS A 480 -5.18 10.02 3.56
C HIS A 480 -5.14 11.38 2.85
N THR A 481 -4.02 12.08 2.97
CA THR A 481 -3.74 13.31 2.24
C THR A 481 -2.54 13.09 1.31
N TYR A 482 -2.74 13.27 0.03
CA TYR A 482 -1.70 13.15 -0.99
C TYR A 482 -0.90 14.44 -1.14
N GLY A 483 0.27 14.34 -1.75
CA GLY A 483 1.18 15.44 -1.99
C GLY A 483 2.61 15.06 -1.62
N GLU A 484 3.55 15.98 -1.83
CA GLU A 484 4.94 15.76 -1.46
C GLU A 484 5.06 15.45 0.02
N LEU A 485 5.87 14.43 0.35
CA LEU A 485 6.12 14.04 1.74
C LEU A 485 6.71 15.23 2.50
N THR A 486 5.92 15.84 3.36
CA THR A 486 6.32 16.97 4.19
C THR A 486 6.64 16.48 5.59
N LYS A 487 7.68 17.01 6.24
CA LYS A 487 8.00 16.69 7.63
C LYS A 487 6.80 16.98 8.51
N LEU A 488 6.60 16.14 9.54
CA LEU A 488 5.58 16.37 10.54
C LEU A 488 5.82 17.73 11.22
N GLY A 489 4.77 18.57 11.23
CA GLY A 489 4.86 19.95 11.77
C GLY A 489 5.21 21.04 10.74
N GLN A 490 5.56 20.69 9.49
CA GLN A 490 5.81 21.67 8.41
C GLN A 490 4.64 21.69 7.42
N ARG A 491 4.30 22.85 6.87
CA ARG A 491 3.30 23.00 5.79
C ARG A 491 3.92 22.59 4.46
N GLY A 492 3.24 21.73 3.69
CA GLY A 492 3.60 21.34 2.31
C GLY A 492 2.62 21.92 1.28
N SER A 493 2.84 21.65 0.00
CA SER A 493 1.97 22.12 -1.08
C SER A 493 0.54 21.55 -1.01
N ALA A 494 0.37 20.34 -0.50
CA ALA A 494 -0.93 19.69 -0.28
C ALA A 494 -1.04 19.02 1.10
N GLN A 495 0.05 18.44 1.62
CA GLN A 495 0.08 17.88 2.97
C GLN A 495 0.13 18.99 4.04
N HIS A 496 -0.54 18.79 5.17
CA HIS A 496 -0.62 19.72 6.32
C HIS A 496 -1.30 21.06 6.00
N GLN A 497 -2.22 21.09 5.03
CA GLN A 497 -3.06 22.24 4.67
C GLN A 497 -4.48 22.17 5.27
N GLY A 498 -4.68 21.35 6.29
CA GLY A 498 -5.97 21.21 6.95
C GLY A 498 -6.99 20.32 6.28
N LEU A 499 -6.71 19.74 5.07
CA LEU A 499 -7.67 18.88 4.36
C LEU A 499 -8.10 17.66 5.18
N GLY A 500 -7.18 17.04 5.92
CA GLY A 500 -7.50 15.92 6.79
C GLY A 500 -8.46 16.28 7.91
N GLN A 501 -8.31 17.47 8.51
CA GLN A 501 -9.20 17.98 9.53
C GLN A 501 -10.60 18.29 8.96
N LYS A 502 -10.65 18.90 7.77
CA LYS A 502 -11.94 19.19 7.08
C LYS A 502 -12.70 17.90 6.79
N LEU A 503 -12.00 16.86 6.28
CA LEU A 503 -12.63 15.54 6.05
C LEU A 503 -13.11 14.87 7.33
N LEU A 504 -12.36 15.03 8.44
CA LEU A 504 -12.75 14.48 9.73
C LEU A 504 -14.05 15.14 10.24
N LYS A 505 -14.13 16.49 10.20
CA LYS A 505 -15.34 17.25 10.57
C LYS A 505 -16.54 16.87 9.71
N GLU A 506 -16.34 16.69 8.41
CA GLU A 506 -17.42 16.27 7.51
C GLU A 506 -17.92 14.85 7.84
N ALA A 507 -17.01 13.93 8.16
CA ALA A 507 -17.38 12.60 8.61
C ALA A 507 -18.17 12.64 9.93
N GLU A 508 -17.75 13.46 10.88
CA GLU A 508 -18.45 13.69 12.15
C GLU A 508 -19.85 14.28 11.92
N SER A 509 -20.00 15.25 11.01
CA SER A 509 -21.31 15.81 10.63
C SER A 509 -22.24 14.77 9.99
N ILE A 510 -21.73 13.87 9.14
CA ILE A 510 -22.52 12.77 8.57
C ILE A 510 -23.01 11.84 9.68
N VAL A 511 -22.16 11.51 10.63
CA VAL A 511 -22.47 10.61 11.76
C VAL A 511 -23.52 11.24 12.68
N GLN A 512 -23.37 12.54 12.99
CA GLN A 512 -24.31 13.30 13.81
C GLN A 512 -25.70 13.38 13.17
N LYS A 513 -25.78 13.63 11.85
CA LYS A 513 -27.05 13.64 11.11
C LYS A 513 -27.78 12.30 11.10
N GLN A 514 -27.10 11.21 11.42
CA GLN A 514 -27.66 9.86 11.56
C GLN A 514 -27.92 9.49 13.03
N GLU A 515 -27.82 10.45 13.94
CA GLU A 515 -28.04 10.28 15.38
C GLU A 515 -27.12 9.23 16.03
N ILE A 516 -25.96 8.94 15.39
CA ILE A 516 -24.94 8.05 15.92
C ILE A 516 -24.02 8.85 16.84
N LYS A 517 -24.00 8.45 18.11
CA LYS A 517 -23.26 9.19 19.16
C LYS A 517 -21.77 8.83 19.26
N LYS A 518 -21.31 7.83 18.54
CA LYS A 518 -19.94 7.30 18.66
C LYS A 518 -19.28 7.15 17.31
N ILE A 519 -18.04 7.58 17.19
CA ILE A 519 -17.21 7.38 16.00
C ILE A 519 -15.85 6.80 16.41
N ALA A 520 -15.42 5.78 15.70
CA ALA A 520 -14.15 5.09 15.93
C ALA A 520 -13.25 5.14 14.70
N VAL A 521 -11.94 5.19 14.91
CA VAL A 521 -10.94 5.21 13.84
C VAL A 521 -10.01 4.03 14.00
N ILE A 522 -9.83 3.22 12.95
CA ILE A 522 -8.80 2.20 12.88
C ILE A 522 -7.43 2.86 12.62
N ALA A 523 -6.90 3.54 13.63
CA ALA A 523 -5.66 4.28 13.50
C ALA A 523 -4.43 3.36 13.47
N GLY A 524 -3.46 3.67 12.61
CA GLY A 524 -2.11 3.14 12.77
C GLY A 524 -1.44 3.69 14.03
N VAL A 525 -0.58 2.91 14.65
CA VAL A 525 0.08 3.28 15.92
C VAL A 525 0.75 4.67 15.85
N GLY A 526 1.48 4.93 14.77
CA GLY A 526 2.23 6.18 14.61
C GLY A 526 1.39 7.43 14.31
N VAL A 527 0.04 7.30 14.20
CA VAL A 527 -0.87 8.45 13.97
C VAL A 527 -1.89 8.65 15.09
N ARG A 528 -1.86 7.89 16.17
CA ARG A 528 -2.77 8.06 17.31
C ARG A 528 -2.73 9.49 17.86
N LYS A 529 -1.54 10.07 18.02
CA LYS A 529 -1.35 11.47 18.45
C LYS A 529 -1.94 12.52 17.50
N TYR A 530 -2.19 12.17 16.23
CA TYR A 530 -2.90 13.06 15.32
C TYR A 530 -4.39 13.15 15.70
N TYR A 531 -5.04 12.03 15.99
CA TYR A 531 -6.45 11.99 16.35
C TYR A 531 -6.73 12.55 17.76
N GLU A 532 -5.79 12.41 18.72
CA GLU A 532 -5.90 13.03 20.05
C GLU A 532 -6.07 14.56 19.97
N LYS A 533 -5.49 15.22 18.96
CA LYS A 533 -5.65 16.68 18.75
C LYS A 533 -7.08 17.08 18.39
N PHE A 534 -7.92 16.14 18.01
CA PHE A 534 -9.32 16.33 17.63
C PHE A 534 -10.28 15.70 18.64
N GLY A 535 -9.83 15.43 19.87
CA GLY A 535 -10.67 14.90 20.93
C GLY A 535 -10.82 13.39 21.00
N TYR A 536 -10.22 12.66 20.06
CA TYR A 536 -10.28 11.19 20.08
C TYR A 536 -9.37 10.61 21.17
N LYS A 537 -9.87 9.61 21.87
CA LYS A 537 -9.13 8.87 22.92
C LYS A 537 -8.90 7.43 22.48
N LEU A 538 -7.81 6.83 22.94
CA LEU A 538 -7.53 5.42 22.67
C LEU A 538 -8.38 4.55 23.60
N GLU A 539 -9.30 3.80 23.04
CA GLU A 539 -10.07 2.75 23.70
C GLU A 539 -9.70 1.42 23.05
N GLY A 540 -9.19 0.48 23.85
CA GLY A 540 -8.64 -0.77 23.32
C GLY A 540 -7.59 -0.52 22.22
N THR A 541 -7.93 -0.83 20.95
CA THR A 541 -7.03 -0.65 19.80
C THR A 541 -7.49 0.42 18.80
N TYR A 542 -8.57 1.15 19.12
CA TYR A 542 -9.17 2.18 18.25
C TYR A 542 -9.09 3.57 18.89
N MET A 543 -9.06 4.59 18.03
CA MET A 543 -9.24 5.96 18.49
C MET A 543 -10.74 6.28 18.45
N VAL A 544 -11.34 6.64 19.58
CA VAL A 544 -12.79 6.82 19.73
C VAL A 544 -13.10 8.26 20.15
N ASN A 545 -14.17 8.81 19.58
CA ASN A 545 -14.76 10.08 19.98
C ASN A 545 -16.27 9.93 20.14
N TYR A 546 -16.85 10.66 21.08
CA TYR A 546 -18.28 10.75 21.30
C TYR A 546 -18.79 12.08 20.74
N ILE A 547 -19.79 12.00 19.87
CA ILE A 547 -20.38 13.13 19.16
C ILE A 547 -21.62 13.56 19.92
N SER A 548 -21.63 14.80 20.38
CA SER A 548 -22.77 15.45 21.06
C SER A 548 -23.81 15.93 20.05
#